data_533909e5b749efa662bab12de675eb68
#
_entry.id   533909e5b749efa662bab12de675eb68
#
_cell.length_a   1.000
_cell.length_b   1.000
_cell.length_c   1.000
_cell.angle_alpha   90.00
_cell.angle_beta   90.00
_cell.angle_gamma   90.00
#
_symmetry.space_group_name_H-M   'P 1'
#
loop_
_entity.id
_entity.type
_entity.pdbx_description
1 polymer ?
#
loop_
_entity_poly.entity_id
_entity_poly.type
_entity_poly.pdbx_seq_one_letter_code
_entity_poly.pdbx_strand_id
1 'polypeptide(L)'
;MTPRERIKNAVDFEEVDTIPWAESFHEETLIKFFSEGLPVHEMTIMEWTMAQDGGFFVFGPKFMGFDPCSYFGCIDFWGCPVPVDKGPLPRFKQRKIGENAKYEEYIMETGARSRRFKKEIGKITWYTMPLFLEFPVKDKKSWERYKVRLNPDDPRRYPKDWEKDGYLRLLEEYQNGPTMLGITGFYGFGAELMGIPNFNLAFYKDPELIEEMLSHWEYFTIESVREAVEAFKDRIDLVFWWEDMAEKHGPNISPKLYKEFLLPHYKRVIEFLNKNKIRRIMMDSDGNTQPILDLVIEAGITGHWPLEVNSGMDVRTLRKRYGNKLFLA
;
A
#
# COMPACT_ATOMS: atom_id res chain seq x y z
N MET A 1 -12.17 -20.51 -14.81
CA MET A 1 -11.24 -19.35 -14.77
C MET A 1 -10.56 -19.36 -13.40
N THR A 2 -9.22 -19.24 -13.33
CA THR A 2 -8.54 -19.12 -12.04
C THR A 2 -8.81 -17.74 -11.41
N PRO A 3 -8.67 -17.56 -10.09
CA PRO A 3 -8.78 -16.25 -9.46
C PRO A 3 -7.88 -15.18 -10.11
N ARG A 4 -6.65 -15.55 -10.46
CA ARG A 4 -5.70 -14.67 -11.16
C ARG A 4 -6.22 -14.22 -12.53
N GLU A 5 -6.69 -15.16 -13.36
CA GLU A 5 -7.26 -14.85 -14.68
C GLU A 5 -8.51 -13.96 -14.54
N ARG A 6 -9.36 -14.26 -13.57
CA ARG A 6 -10.58 -13.51 -13.31
C ARG A 6 -10.30 -12.04 -12.95
N ILE A 7 -9.30 -11.78 -12.08
CA ILE A 7 -8.90 -10.39 -11.78
C ILE A 7 -8.39 -9.70 -13.04
N LYS A 8 -7.48 -10.33 -13.79
CA LYS A 8 -6.90 -9.75 -15.00
C LYS A 8 -7.97 -9.38 -16.02
N ASN A 9 -8.89 -10.29 -16.28
CA ASN A 9 -9.98 -10.04 -17.21
C ASN A 9 -10.92 -8.94 -16.72
N ALA A 10 -11.28 -8.95 -15.42
CA ALA A 10 -12.16 -7.92 -14.86
C ALA A 10 -11.57 -6.51 -14.96
N VAL A 11 -10.27 -6.33 -14.66
CA VAL A 11 -9.61 -5.02 -14.75
C VAL A 11 -9.36 -4.56 -16.18
N ASP A 12 -9.31 -5.50 -17.14
CA ASP A 12 -9.23 -5.22 -18.58
C ASP A 12 -10.62 -5.07 -19.25
N PHE A 13 -11.71 -5.18 -18.47
CA PHE A 13 -13.09 -5.15 -18.97
C PHE A 13 -13.45 -6.30 -19.93
N GLU A 14 -12.74 -7.40 -19.80
CA GLU A 14 -13.01 -8.64 -20.50
C GLU A 14 -14.07 -9.49 -19.77
N GLU A 15 -14.64 -10.47 -20.45
CA GLU A 15 -15.65 -11.36 -19.88
C GLU A 15 -15.09 -12.21 -18.74
N VAL A 16 -15.85 -12.35 -17.66
CA VAL A 16 -15.52 -13.17 -16.48
C VAL A 16 -16.67 -14.13 -16.16
N ASP A 17 -16.33 -15.30 -15.66
CA ASP A 17 -17.30 -16.31 -15.21
C ASP A 17 -18.10 -15.85 -13.98
N THR A 18 -17.47 -15.04 -13.12
CA THR A 18 -18.11 -14.35 -12.00
C THR A 18 -17.31 -13.08 -11.66
N ILE A 19 -17.99 -12.06 -11.13
CA ILE A 19 -17.31 -10.85 -10.68
C ILE A 19 -16.34 -11.23 -9.54
N PRO A 20 -15.04 -10.88 -9.65
CA PRO A 20 -14.10 -11.15 -8.58
C PRO A 20 -14.48 -10.33 -7.36
N TRP A 21 -14.49 -10.96 -6.20
CA TRP A 21 -14.65 -10.29 -4.94
C TRP A 21 -13.55 -10.71 -3.97
N ALA A 22 -13.06 -9.77 -3.22
CA ALA A 22 -12.00 -9.97 -2.26
C ALA A 22 -12.40 -9.36 -0.91
N GLU A 23 -11.85 -9.88 0.16
CA GLU A 23 -12.05 -9.35 1.50
C GLU A 23 -10.72 -9.34 2.25
N SER A 24 -10.54 -8.36 3.09
CA SER A 24 -9.48 -8.32 4.08
C SER A 24 -10.11 -8.19 5.47
N PHE A 25 -9.68 -9.06 6.38
CA PHE A 25 -10.29 -9.14 7.70
C PHE A 25 -9.43 -8.42 8.73
N HIS A 26 -10.04 -7.51 9.47
CA HIS A 26 -9.42 -7.00 10.69
C HIS A 26 -9.29 -8.12 11.72
N GLU A 27 -8.21 -8.08 12.51
CA GLU A 27 -7.93 -9.06 13.57
C GLU A 27 -9.11 -9.31 14.49
N GLU A 28 -9.75 -8.23 14.95
CA GLU A 28 -10.92 -8.30 15.83
C GLU A 28 -12.10 -9.02 15.18
N THR A 29 -12.27 -8.88 13.87
CA THR A 29 -13.30 -9.59 13.10
C THR A 29 -13.03 -11.09 13.07
N LEU A 30 -11.78 -11.49 12.80
CA LEU A 30 -11.38 -12.88 12.78
C LEU A 30 -11.55 -13.53 14.16
N ILE A 31 -11.17 -12.84 15.25
CA ILE A 31 -11.37 -13.33 16.61
C ILE A 31 -12.84 -13.56 16.90
N LYS A 32 -13.68 -12.61 16.50
CA LYS A 32 -15.13 -12.77 16.64
C LYS A 32 -15.61 -14.00 15.88
N PHE A 33 -15.20 -14.17 14.64
CA PHE A 33 -15.56 -15.33 13.84
C PHE A 33 -15.06 -16.64 14.46
N PHE A 34 -13.87 -16.67 15.06
CA PHE A 34 -13.38 -17.81 15.81
C PHE A 34 -14.25 -18.15 17.03
N SER A 35 -14.68 -17.14 17.76
CA SER A 35 -15.60 -17.31 18.88
C SER A 35 -16.98 -17.82 18.45
N GLU A 36 -17.36 -17.61 17.20
CA GLU A 36 -18.60 -18.02 16.57
C GLU A 36 -18.49 -19.38 15.82
N GLY A 37 -17.31 -20.01 15.86
CA GLY A 37 -17.13 -21.37 15.31
C GLY A 37 -16.41 -21.44 13.96
N LEU A 38 -15.73 -20.35 13.52
CA LEU A 38 -14.83 -20.44 12.37
C LEU A 38 -13.76 -21.52 12.66
N PRO A 39 -13.60 -22.56 11.78
CA PRO A 39 -12.70 -23.66 12.04
C PRO A 39 -11.25 -23.23 11.96
N VAL A 40 -10.57 -23.16 13.10
CA VAL A 40 -9.14 -22.79 13.20
C VAL A 40 -8.46 -23.64 14.26
N HIS A 41 -7.18 -23.95 14.01
CA HIS A 41 -6.34 -24.58 15.03
C HIS A 41 -5.98 -23.56 16.13
N GLU A 42 -6.09 -23.96 17.40
CA GLU A 42 -5.90 -23.11 18.58
C GLU A 42 -4.53 -22.39 18.64
N MET A 43 -3.47 -22.95 18.07
CA MET A 43 -2.14 -22.34 17.99
C MET A 43 -2.08 -21.08 17.13
N THR A 44 -2.99 -20.93 16.23
CA THR A 44 -2.91 -20.00 15.11
C THR A 44 -3.17 -18.56 15.51
N ILE A 45 -4.04 -18.32 16.50
CA ILE A 45 -4.36 -16.94 16.95
C ILE A 45 -3.14 -16.29 17.61
N MET A 46 -2.41 -17.06 18.43
CA MET A 46 -1.23 -16.54 19.14
C MET A 46 -0.03 -16.33 18.22
N GLU A 47 0.21 -17.26 17.30
CA GLU A 47 1.27 -17.14 16.29
C GLU A 47 0.98 -16.00 15.32
N TRP A 48 -0.27 -15.83 14.96
CA TRP A 48 -0.75 -14.75 14.11
C TRP A 48 -0.60 -13.37 14.77
N THR A 49 -0.97 -13.26 16.06
CA THR A 49 -0.78 -12.03 16.84
C THR A 49 0.70 -11.67 17.00
N MET A 50 1.59 -12.67 17.11
CA MET A 50 3.03 -12.47 17.22
C MET A 50 3.72 -12.17 15.88
N ALA A 51 3.21 -12.70 14.77
CA ALA A 51 3.73 -12.42 13.42
C ALA A 51 3.38 -11.02 12.92
N GLN A 52 2.43 -10.36 13.54
CA GLN A 52 1.94 -9.02 13.20
C GLN A 52 2.73 -7.90 13.88
N ASP A 53 4.05 -7.95 13.86
CA ASP A 53 4.87 -6.82 14.31
C ASP A 53 4.66 -5.59 13.40
N GLY A 54 3.45 -5.01 13.49
CA GLY A 54 3.11 -3.71 12.94
C GLY A 54 2.26 -3.67 11.67
N GLY A 55 1.77 -4.77 11.15
CA GLY A 55 0.91 -4.81 9.95
C GLY A 55 -0.58 -4.80 10.28
N PHE A 56 -1.33 -3.94 9.64
CA PHE A 56 -2.78 -3.72 9.80
C PHE A 56 -3.63 -4.80 9.14
N PHE A 57 -3.08 -5.51 8.17
CA PHE A 57 -3.78 -6.46 7.33
C PHE A 57 -3.10 -7.81 7.35
N VAL A 58 -3.90 -8.86 7.42
CA VAL A 58 -3.44 -10.22 7.20
C VAL A 58 -3.17 -10.37 5.71
N PHE A 59 -1.91 -10.30 5.33
CA PHE A 59 -1.49 -10.55 3.98
C PHE A 59 -1.18 -12.02 3.76
N GLY A 60 -2.09 -12.72 3.15
CA GLY A 60 -1.90 -14.03 2.57
C GLY A 60 -2.13 -15.25 3.49
N PRO A 61 -2.45 -16.38 2.87
CA PRO A 61 -2.88 -17.62 3.53
C PRO A 61 -1.79 -18.38 4.26
N LYS A 62 -0.53 -18.01 4.15
CA LYS A 62 0.61 -18.83 4.61
C LYS A 62 0.82 -18.86 6.12
N PHE A 63 0.25 -17.92 6.87
CA PHE A 63 0.56 -17.77 8.29
C PHE A 63 -0.32 -18.60 9.23
N MET A 64 -1.44 -19.14 8.75
CA MET A 64 -2.44 -19.69 9.67
C MET A 64 -2.78 -21.17 9.45
N GLY A 65 -2.25 -21.82 8.43
CA GLY A 65 -2.79 -23.14 8.05
C GLY A 65 -4.29 -23.08 7.68
N PHE A 66 -4.85 -21.87 7.62
CA PHE A 66 -6.23 -21.55 7.29
C PHE A 66 -6.22 -20.31 6.40
N ASP A 67 -6.85 -20.43 5.26
CA ASP A 67 -7.05 -19.33 4.33
C ASP A 67 -8.49 -18.81 4.44
N PRO A 68 -8.71 -17.64 5.08
CA PRO A 68 -10.05 -17.08 5.18
C PRO A 68 -10.69 -16.84 3.82
N CYS A 69 -9.90 -16.42 2.84
CA CYS A 69 -10.40 -16.17 1.49
C CYS A 69 -10.93 -17.44 0.85
N SER A 70 -10.20 -18.54 0.91
CA SER A 70 -10.68 -19.83 0.43
C SER A 70 -11.93 -20.30 1.18
N TYR A 71 -11.97 -20.12 2.50
CA TYR A 71 -13.12 -20.51 3.31
C TYR A 71 -14.39 -19.76 2.94
N PHE A 72 -14.30 -18.45 2.76
CA PHE A 72 -15.43 -17.60 2.37
C PHE A 72 -15.66 -17.55 0.85
N GLY A 73 -14.80 -18.18 0.05
CA GLY A 73 -14.88 -18.17 -1.40
C GLY A 73 -14.49 -16.84 -2.05
N CYS A 74 -13.78 -15.97 -1.32
CA CYS A 74 -13.18 -14.76 -1.88
C CYS A 74 -11.81 -15.05 -2.48
N ILE A 75 -11.32 -14.11 -3.27
CA ILE A 75 -9.98 -14.23 -3.86
C ILE A 75 -8.94 -13.53 -2.99
N ASP A 76 -7.71 -14.01 -3.06
CA ASP A 76 -6.58 -13.31 -2.47
C ASP A 76 -6.22 -12.08 -3.31
N PHE A 77 -6.79 -10.93 -2.94
CA PHE A 77 -6.58 -9.67 -3.64
C PHE A 77 -5.11 -9.22 -3.57
N TRP A 78 -4.45 -9.47 -2.47
CA TRP A 78 -3.06 -9.06 -2.26
C TRP A 78 -2.06 -9.92 -3.03
N GLY A 79 -2.48 -11.11 -3.40
CA GLY A 79 -1.78 -11.98 -4.34
C GLY A 79 -0.35 -12.31 -3.93
N CYS A 80 0.51 -12.38 -4.93
CA CYS A 80 1.94 -12.60 -4.75
C CYS A 80 2.70 -11.27 -4.94
N PRO A 81 3.29 -10.68 -3.88
CA PRO A 81 3.97 -9.40 -3.99
C PRO A 81 5.33 -9.55 -4.68
N VAL A 82 5.69 -8.59 -5.52
CA VAL A 82 7.07 -8.46 -6.02
C VAL A 82 8.00 -8.10 -4.85
N PRO A 83 9.10 -8.82 -4.64
CA PRO A 83 9.89 -8.77 -3.40
C PRO A 83 10.86 -7.61 -3.34
N VAL A 84 10.37 -6.38 -3.39
CA VAL A 84 11.20 -5.17 -3.29
C VAL A 84 10.97 -4.49 -1.95
N ASP A 85 12.03 -4.36 -1.15
CA ASP A 85 12.00 -3.54 0.05
C ASP A 85 12.16 -2.06 -0.29
N LYS A 86 11.12 -1.26 -0.08
CA LYS A 86 11.08 0.19 -0.35
C LYS A 86 11.19 1.04 0.91
N GLY A 87 11.35 0.42 2.07
CA GLY A 87 11.57 1.14 3.33
C GLY A 87 12.96 1.77 3.45
N PRO A 88 13.21 2.55 4.51
CA PRO A 88 14.53 3.13 4.77
C PRO A 88 15.53 2.04 5.14
N LEU A 89 16.69 1.98 4.48
CA LEU A 89 17.77 1.05 4.79
C LEU A 89 19.10 1.78 5.11
N PRO A 90 19.77 1.44 6.24
CA PRO A 90 19.29 0.56 7.31
C PRO A 90 18.06 1.13 7.99
N ARG A 91 17.13 0.26 8.43
CA ARG A 91 15.97 0.67 9.22
C ARG A 91 16.40 1.35 10.52
N PHE A 92 15.56 2.22 11.04
CA PHE A 92 15.76 2.72 12.40
C PHE A 92 15.54 1.58 13.39
N LYS A 93 16.30 1.60 14.48
CA LYS A 93 16.14 0.58 15.52
C LYS A 93 14.79 0.78 16.20
N GLN A 94 13.87 -0.16 15.96
CA GLN A 94 12.60 -0.19 16.67
C GLN A 94 12.84 -0.37 18.16
N ARG A 95 12.18 0.43 18.98
CA ARG A 95 12.29 0.32 20.44
C ARG A 95 11.08 0.93 21.14
N LYS A 96 10.64 0.27 22.18
CA LYS A 96 9.68 0.83 23.12
C LYS A 96 10.38 1.91 23.95
N ILE A 97 9.79 3.11 24.00
CA ILE A 97 10.31 4.29 24.71
C ILE A 97 9.45 4.74 25.87
N GLY A 98 8.22 4.22 25.96
CA GLY A 98 7.29 4.52 27.04
C GLY A 98 6.19 3.49 27.13
N GLU A 99 5.64 3.31 28.31
CA GLU A 99 4.52 2.42 28.57
C GLU A 99 3.79 2.84 29.85
N ASN A 100 2.47 2.68 29.83
CA ASN A 100 1.62 2.68 31.01
C ASN A 100 0.45 1.69 30.85
N ALA A 101 -0.53 1.73 31.77
CA ALA A 101 -1.69 0.84 31.70
C ALA A 101 -2.57 1.03 30.45
N LYS A 102 -2.48 2.19 29.78
CA LYS A 102 -3.37 2.54 28.66
C LYS A 102 -2.72 2.48 27.30
N TYR A 103 -1.40 2.70 27.20
CA TYR A 103 -0.70 2.78 25.93
C TYR A 103 0.76 2.38 26.03
N GLU A 104 1.35 2.13 24.85
CA GLU A 104 2.80 2.00 24.65
C GLU A 104 3.25 3.00 23.58
N GLU A 105 4.50 3.48 23.73
CA GLU A 105 5.15 4.38 22.76
C GLU A 105 6.39 3.71 22.18
N TYR A 106 6.57 3.90 20.87
CA TYR A 106 7.65 3.29 20.10
C TYR A 106 8.34 4.32 19.19
N ILE A 107 9.65 4.12 19.01
CA ILE A 107 10.30 4.55 17.77
C ILE A 107 10.11 3.42 16.79
N MET A 108 9.55 3.74 15.62
CA MET A 108 9.28 2.79 14.53
C MET A 108 10.51 2.58 13.63
N GLU A 109 10.52 1.53 12.84
CA GLU A 109 11.57 1.28 11.84
C GLU A 109 11.65 2.35 10.76
N THR A 110 10.59 3.11 10.53
CA THR A 110 10.54 4.29 9.67
C THR A 110 11.20 5.53 10.30
N GLY A 111 11.52 5.49 11.60
CA GLY A 111 12.03 6.63 12.36
C GLY A 111 10.94 7.50 12.98
N ALA A 112 9.67 7.22 12.71
CA ALA A 112 8.57 7.92 13.34
C ALA A 112 8.40 7.51 14.81
N ARG A 113 7.89 8.41 15.65
CA ARG A 113 7.46 8.10 17.01
C ARG A 113 5.95 7.90 17.03
N SER A 114 5.52 6.77 17.57
CA SER A 114 4.11 6.42 17.62
C SER A 114 3.65 6.00 19.02
N ARG A 115 2.35 6.09 19.24
CA ARG A 115 1.66 5.59 20.42
C ARG A 115 0.55 4.65 20.00
N ARG A 116 0.46 3.48 20.61
CA ARG A 116 -0.63 2.52 20.45
C ARG A 116 -1.37 2.37 21.75
N PHE A 117 -2.68 2.52 21.73
CA PHE A 117 -3.50 2.28 22.91
C PHE A 117 -3.80 0.81 23.06
N LYS A 118 -3.72 0.33 24.28
CA LYS A 118 -4.05 -1.05 24.67
C LYS A 118 -5.56 -1.20 24.73
N LYS A 119 -6.06 -2.32 24.22
CA LYS A 119 -7.46 -2.73 24.30
C LYS A 119 -7.51 -4.19 24.70
N GLU A 120 -8.17 -4.49 25.80
CA GLU A 120 -8.36 -5.86 26.24
C GLU A 120 -9.58 -6.49 25.58
N ILE A 121 -9.39 -7.64 24.92
CA ILE A 121 -10.47 -8.46 24.36
C ILE A 121 -10.32 -9.87 24.94
N GLY A 122 -11.15 -10.18 25.93
CA GLY A 122 -11.00 -11.43 26.70
C GLY A 122 -9.68 -11.44 27.46
N LYS A 123 -8.79 -12.41 27.14
CA LYS A 123 -7.45 -12.53 27.75
C LYS A 123 -6.32 -11.95 26.87
N ILE A 124 -6.67 -11.33 25.76
CA ILE A 124 -5.71 -10.87 24.74
C ILE A 124 -5.63 -9.35 24.79
N THR A 125 -4.42 -8.81 24.86
CA THR A 125 -4.17 -7.37 24.74
C THR A 125 -3.99 -7.02 23.26
N TRP A 126 -4.86 -6.16 22.77
CA TRP A 126 -4.83 -5.61 21.42
C TRP A 126 -4.29 -4.20 21.43
N TYR A 127 -3.85 -3.76 20.27
CA TYR A 127 -3.37 -2.41 20.07
C TYR A 127 -4.18 -1.71 18.98
N THR A 128 -4.53 -0.46 19.22
CA THR A 128 -5.15 0.38 18.18
C THR A 128 -4.16 0.70 17.07
N MET A 129 -4.66 1.29 15.99
CA MET A 129 -3.82 2.00 15.03
C MET A 129 -2.84 2.91 15.74
N PRO A 130 -1.60 3.02 15.25
CA PRO A 130 -0.64 3.93 15.86
C PRO A 130 -1.07 5.39 15.67
N LEU A 131 -1.09 6.14 16.77
CA LEU A 131 -1.12 7.59 16.73
C LEU A 131 0.31 8.09 16.54
N PHE A 132 0.61 8.71 15.43
CA PHE A 132 1.92 9.30 15.15
C PHE A 132 2.11 10.59 15.96
N LEU A 133 3.18 10.65 16.73
CA LEU A 133 3.51 11.78 17.59
C LEU A 133 4.59 12.66 16.98
N GLU A 134 5.55 12.06 16.29
CA GLU A 134 6.66 12.74 15.61
C GLU A 134 7.02 12.02 14.31
N PHE A 135 7.44 12.81 13.35
CA PHE A 135 7.81 12.32 12.02
C PHE A 135 9.32 12.54 11.78
N PRO A 136 9.97 11.70 10.97
CA PRO A 136 11.41 11.73 10.79
C PRO A 136 11.91 12.97 10.03
N VAL A 137 11.09 13.58 9.18
CA VAL A 137 11.45 14.75 8.38
C VAL A 137 10.67 15.97 8.86
N LYS A 138 11.38 17.04 9.19
CA LYS A 138 10.82 18.32 9.67
C LYS A 138 11.34 19.51 8.87
N ASP A 139 12.49 19.35 8.22
CA ASP A 139 13.24 20.38 7.51
C ASP A 139 14.27 19.74 6.56
N LYS A 140 14.96 20.56 5.79
CA LYS A 140 16.01 20.11 4.85
C LYS A 140 17.11 19.29 5.55
N LYS A 141 17.54 19.70 6.75
CA LYS A 141 18.59 18.99 7.48
C LYS A 141 18.17 17.58 7.90
N SER A 142 16.92 17.40 8.33
CA SER A 142 16.36 16.08 8.67
C SER A 142 16.11 15.24 7.43
N TRP A 143 15.70 15.86 6.32
CA TRP A 143 15.57 15.22 5.03
C TRP A 143 16.90 14.63 4.54
N GLU A 144 17.98 15.40 4.51
CA GLU A 144 19.30 14.94 4.09
C GLU A 144 19.78 13.71 4.89
N ARG A 145 19.45 13.66 6.18
CA ARG A 145 19.78 12.50 7.03
C ARG A 145 18.90 11.29 6.77
N TYR A 146 17.66 11.51 6.31
CA TYR A 146 16.75 10.43 5.97
C TYR A 146 17.02 9.88 4.57
N LYS A 147 17.23 10.76 3.62
CA LYS A 147 17.46 10.51 2.19
C LYS A 147 18.53 9.45 1.92
N VAL A 148 19.61 9.45 2.69
CA VAL A 148 20.70 8.46 2.55
C VAL A 148 20.25 7.01 2.78
N ARG A 149 19.11 6.82 3.44
CA ARG A 149 18.49 5.50 3.67
C ARG A 149 17.61 5.05 2.51
N LEU A 150 17.32 5.93 1.58
CA LEU A 150 16.57 5.68 0.36
C LEU A 150 17.55 5.53 -0.82
N ASN A 151 18.57 4.69 -0.64
CA ASN A 151 19.48 4.29 -1.71
C ASN A 151 18.88 3.10 -2.47
N PRO A 152 18.58 3.21 -3.78
CA PRO A 152 18.03 2.10 -4.55
C PRO A 152 19.03 0.95 -4.75
N ASP A 153 20.34 1.24 -4.73
CA ASP A 153 21.40 0.26 -4.97
C ASP A 153 21.75 -0.56 -3.72
N ASP A 154 21.01 -0.40 -2.61
CA ASP A 154 21.27 -1.18 -1.40
C ASP A 154 20.92 -2.66 -1.65
N PRO A 155 21.88 -3.60 -1.52
CA PRO A 155 21.64 -5.01 -1.87
C PRO A 155 20.58 -5.69 -0.99
N ARG A 156 20.15 -5.05 0.08
CA ARG A 156 19.05 -5.54 0.94
C ARG A 156 17.67 -5.22 0.40
N ARG A 157 17.56 -4.46 -0.72
CA ARG A 157 16.28 -4.18 -1.38
C ARG A 157 15.58 -5.44 -1.86
N TYR A 158 16.35 -6.45 -2.19
CA TYR A 158 15.86 -7.75 -2.63
C TYR A 158 16.27 -8.87 -1.68
N PRO A 159 15.49 -9.94 -1.54
CA PRO A 159 15.93 -11.13 -0.86
C PRO A 159 17.15 -11.71 -1.57
N LYS A 160 18.05 -12.31 -0.81
CA LYS A 160 19.22 -12.97 -1.38
C LYS A 160 18.77 -14.09 -2.35
N ASP A 161 19.40 -14.13 -3.51
CA ASP A 161 19.13 -15.14 -4.56
C ASP A 161 17.67 -15.15 -5.09
N TRP A 162 16.93 -14.01 -4.96
CA TRP A 162 15.55 -13.91 -5.42
C TRP A 162 15.37 -14.22 -6.92
N GLU A 163 16.39 -13.98 -7.75
CA GLU A 163 16.38 -14.28 -9.18
C GLU A 163 16.50 -15.78 -9.49
N LYS A 164 16.99 -16.57 -8.51
CA LYS A 164 17.29 -17.99 -8.70
C LYS A 164 16.15 -18.84 -8.17
N ASP A 165 15.46 -19.51 -9.07
CA ASP A 165 14.62 -20.71 -8.91
C ASP A 165 13.40 -20.68 -7.99
N GLY A 166 13.41 -19.95 -6.86
CA GLY A 166 12.31 -20.05 -5.89
C GLY A 166 11.19 -19.05 -6.11
N TYR A 167 11.54 -17.79 -6.31
CA TYR A 167 10.54 -16.71 -6.32
C TYR A 167 9.84 -16.58 -7.68
N LEU A 168 10.58 -16.68 -8.78
CA LEU A 168 10.00 -16.69 -10.12
C LEU A 168 9.01 -17.84 -10.28
N ARG A 169 9.41 -19.02 -9.83
CA ARG A 169 8.53 -20.19 -9.82
C ARG A 169 7.29 -19.99 -8.95
N LEU A 170 7.46 -19.40 -7.76
CA LEU A 170 6.32 -19.05 -6.88
C LEU A 170 5.33 -18.15 -7.61
N LEU A 171 5.80 -17.12 -8.31
CA LEU A 171 4.94 -16.21 -9.07
C LEU A 171 4.23 -16.90 -10.24
N GLU A 172 4.88 -17.84 -10.90
CA GLU A 172 4.30 -18.62 -12.00
C GLU A 172 3.22 -19.61 -11.51
N GLU A 173 3.47 -20.26 -10.39
CA GLU A 173 2.58 -21.25 -9.80
C GLU A 173 1.41 -20.63 -9.03
N TYR A 174 1.54 -19.37 -8.59
CA TYR A 174 0.50 -18.72 -7.81
C TYR A 174 -0.70 -18.30 -8.67
N GLN A 175 -1.85 -18.91 -8.44
CA GLN A 175 -3.08 -18.70 -9.21
C GLN A 175 -4.26 -18.17 -8.39
N ASN A 176 -4.07 -17.98 -7.07
CA ASN A 176 -5.15 -17.55 -6.16
C ASN A 176 -5.35 -16.05 -6.12
N GLY A 177 -4.46 -15.28 -6.75
CA GLY A 177 -4.50 -13.82 -6.83
C GLY A 177 -3.48 -13.27 -7.83
N PRO A 178 -3.39 -11.95 -7.99
CA PRO A 178 -2.49 -11.30 -8.94
C PRO A 178 -1.03 -11.32 -8.47
N THR A 179 -0.09 -11.21 -9.40
CA THR A 179 1.27 -10.77 -9.08
C THR A 179 1.26 -9.25 -8.98
N MET A 180 1.60 -8.74 -7.80
CA MET A 180 1.40 -7.34 -7.46
C MET A 180 2.72 -6.61 -7.16
N LEU A 181 2.97 -5.52 -7.88
CA LEU A 181 4.03 -4.58 -7.55
C LEU A 181 3.45 -3.45 -6.68
N GLY A 182 3.84 -3.38 -5.42
CA GLY A 182 3.47 -2.26 -4.57
C GLY A 182 4.34 -1.02 -4.88
N ILE A 183 3.74 0.16 -4.93
CA ILE A 183 4.42 1.46 -4.97
C ILE A 183 3.77 2.33 -3.92
N THR A 184 4.57 3.00 -3.08
CA THR A 184 4.09 4.11 -2.26
C THR A 184 4.08 5.35 -3.15
N GLY A 185 2.95 6.01 -3.25
CA GLY A 185 2.79 7.19 -4.06
C GLY A 185 3.45 8.43 -3.46
N PHE A 186 3.35 9.53 -4.16
CA PHE A 186 4.10 10.75 -3.81
C PHE A 186 3.51 11.50 -2.63
N TYR A 187 2.16 11.53 -2.56
CA TYR A 187 1.50 12.15 -1.40
C TYR A 187 1.70 11.29 -0.14
N GLY A 188 1.43 9.99 -0.25
CA GLY A 188 1.60 9.03 0.83
C GLY A 188 3.02 9.05 1.40
N PHE A 189 4.03 9.05 0.53
CA PHE A 189 5.43 9.18 0.93
C PHE A 189 5.71 10.44 1.76
N GLY A 190 5.28 11.60 1.28
CA GLY A 190 5.49 12.86 1.99
C GLY A 190 4.74 12.92 3.32
N ALA A 191 3.50 12.43 3.33
CA ALA A 191 2.66 12.37 4.52
C ALA A 191 3.23 11.43 5.59
N GLU A 192 3.78 10.27 5.20
CA GLU A 192 4.49 9.36 6.12
C GLU A 192 5.75 9.97 6.74
N LEU A 193 6.46 10.80 5.99
CA LEU A 193 7.73 11.38 6.48
C LEU A 193 7.56 12.66 7.29
N MET A 194 6.55 13.48 7.00
CA MET A 194 6.37 14.79 7.62
C MET A 194 5.09 14.90 8.45
N GLY A 195 4.16 13.96 8.27
CA GLY A 195 2.77 14.08 8.74
C GLY A 195 1.94 14.99 7.85
N ILE A 196 0.67 14.65 7.64
CA ILE A 196 -0.25 15.35 6.73
C ILE A 196 -0.23 16.88 6.94
N PRO A 197 -0.38 17.43 8.16
CA PRO A 197 -0.43 18.88 8.33
C PRO A 197 0.88 19.58 7.92
N ASN A 198 2.03 19.00 8.29
CA ASN A 198 3.33 19.62 7.98
C ASN A 198 3.66 19.49 6.48
N PHE A 199 3.36 18.34 5.89
CA PHE A 199 3.56 18.12 4.47
C PHE A 199 2.72 19.09 3.64
N ASN A 200 1.43 19.26 3.98
CA ASN A 200 0.57 20.22 3.28
C ASN A 200 1.03 21.67 3.43
N LEU A 201 1.52 22.05 4.60
CA LEU A 201 2.08 23.39 4.80
C LEU A 201 3.39 23.61 4.07
N ALA A 202 4.19 22.56 3.86
CA ALA A 202 5.48 22.68 3.21
C ALA A 202 5.38 23.04 1.72
N PHE A 203 4.31 22.68 1.02
CA PHE A 203 4.05 23.16 -0.36
C PHE A 203 4.05 24.69 -0.49
N TYR A 204 3.73 25.40 0.59
CA TYR A 204 3.69 26.87 0.60
C TYR A 204 4.90 27.50 1.29
N LYS A 205 5.48 26.81 2.30
CA LYS A 205 6.57 27.38 3.12
C LYS A 205 7.95 27.02 2.61
N ASP A 206 8.09 25.85 2.02
CA ASP A 206 9.37 25.33 1.54
C ASP A 206 9.13 24.42 0.31
N PRO A 207 8.63 24.98 -0.80
CA PRO A 207 8.34 24.21 -2.00
C PRO A 207 9.60 23.58 -2.62
N GLU A 208 10.77 24.15 -2.38
CA GLU A 208 12.05 23.60 -2.84
C GLU A 208 12.38 22.26 -2.12
N LEU A 209 12.12 22.19 -0.82
CA LEU A 209 12.25 20.93 -0.07
C LEU A 209 11.27 19.87 -0.61
N ILE A 210 10.04 20.25 -0.87
CA ILE A 210 9.03 19.33 -1.42
C ILE A 210 9.48 18.79 -2.77
N GLU A 211 9.90 19.65 -3.68
CA GLU A 211 10.39 19.23 -5.01
C GLU A 211 11.61 18.31 -4.91
N GLU A 212 12.54 18.61 -4.01
CA GLU A 212 13.70 17.74 -3.76
C GLU A 212 13.28 16.36 -3.22
N MET A 213 12.33 16.31 -2.28
CA MET A 213 11.81 15.07 -1.73
C MET A 213 11.10 14.23 -2.81
N LEU A 214 10.22 14.85 -3.59
CA LEU A 214 9.46 14.17 -4.64
C LEU A 214 10.37 13.70 -5.79
N SER A 215 11.35 14.52 -6.21
CA SER A 215 12.33 14.14 -7.23
C SER A 215 13.20 12.96 -6.78
N HIS A 216 13.63 12.95 -5.52
CA HIS A 216 14.39 11.82 -4.99
C HIS A 216 13.50 10.57 -4.88
N TRP A 217 12.23 10.71 -4.47
CA TRP A 217 11.30 9.59 -4.37
C TRP A 217 10.97 8.99 -5.74
N GLU A 218 10.85 9.81 -6.79
CA GLU A 218 10.73 9.36 -8.17
C GLU A 218 11.93 8.50 -8.58
N TYR A 219 13.15 9.07 -8.42
CA TYR A 219 14.38 8.35 -8.70
C TYR A 219 14.44 7.02 -7.94
N PHE A 220 14.22 7.08 -6.63
CA PHE A 220 14.25 5.90 -5.77
C PHE A 220 13.21 4.86 -6.19
N THR A 221 11.98 5.27 -6.49
CA THR A 221 10.91 4.37 -6.89
C THR A 221 11.25 3.65 -8.19
N ILE A 222 11.72 4.38 -9.21
CA ILE A 222 12.08 3.77 -10.51
C ILE A 222 13.27 2.81 -10.34
N GLU A 223 14.34 3.26 -9.72
CA GLU A 223 15.57 2.47 -9.66
C GLU A 223 15.44 1.26 -8.72
N SER A 224 14.73 1.39 -7.59
CA SER A 224 14.55 0.26 -6.67
C SER A 224 13.68 -0.86 -7.23
N VAL A 225 12.76 -0.57 -8.15
CA VAL A 225 11.91 -1.60 -8.78
C VAL A 225 12.42 -2.07 -10.15
N ARG A 226 13.43 -1.40 -10.72
CA ARG A 226 13.94 -1.63 -12.08
C ARG A 226 14.28 -3.09 -12.33
N GLU A 227 15.09 -3.68 -11.46
CA GLU A 227 15.54 -5.07 -11.58
C GLU A 227 14.36 -6.04 -11.62
N ALA A 228 13.40 -5.87 -10.68
CA ALA A 228 12.19 -6.70 -10.66
C ALA A 228 11.31 -6.48 -11.89
N VAL A 229 11.12 -5.23 -12.31
CA VAL A 229 10.32 -4.90 -13.49
C VAL A 229 10.93 -5.51 -14.74
N GLU A 230 12.25 -5.49 -14.89
CA GLU A 230 12.95 -6.09 -16.02
C GLU A 230 12.91 -7.62 -15.97
N ALA A 231 12.98 -8.24 -14.79
CA ALA A 231 12.92 -9.68 -14.62
C ALA A 231 11.51 -10.25 -14.83
N PHE A 232 10.49 -9.57 -14.29
CA PHE A 232 9.10 -10.07 -14.32
C PHE A 232 8.30 -9.58 -15.51
N LYS A 233 8.57 -8.36 -16.01
CA LYS A 233 7.91 -7.78 -17.22
C LYS A 233 6.39 -7.96 -17.18
N ASP A 234 5.86 -8.68 -18.18
CA ASP A 234 4.45 -8.97 -18.38
C ASP A 234 3.84 -9.95 -17.34
N ARG A 235 4.65 -10.48 -16.42
CA ARG A 235 4.16 -11.30 -15.30
C ARG A 235 3.66 -10.48 -14.12
N ILE A 236 3.93 -9.17 -14.06
CA ILE A 236 3.32 -8.26 -13.10
C ILE A 236 1.91 -7.96 -13.57
N ASP A 237 0.93 -8.51 -12.86
CA ASP A 237 -0.47 -8.39 -13.24
C ASP A 237 -1.07 -7.03 -12.87
N LEU A 238 -0.64 -6.45 -11.74
CA LEU A 238 -1.20 -5.24 -11.17
C LEU A 238 -0.15 -4.44 -10.40
N VAL A 239 -0.17 -3.13 -10.52
CA VAL A 239 0.53 -2.21 -9.62
C VAL A 239 -0.46 -1.70 -8.58
N PHE A 240 -0.13 -1.87 -7.31
CA PHE A 240 -0.82 -1.26 -6.18
C PHE A 240 -0.10 0.03 -5.79
N TRP A 241 -0.74 1.16 -6.07
CA TRP A 241 -0.19 2.49 -5.85
C TRP A 241 -0.85 3.13 -4.65
N TRP A 242 -0.21 3.01 -3.49
CA TRP A 242 -0.76 3.52 -2.23
C TRP A 242 -0.50 5.03 -2.05
N GLU A 243 -1.56 5.80 -1.84
CA GLU A 243 -1.49 7.26 -1.66
C GLU A 243 -2.11 7.78 -0.36
N ASP A 244 -3.31 7.30 -0.03
CA ASP A 244 -4.06 7.75 1.14
C ASP A 244 -4.14 9.29 1.25
N MET A 245 -4.59 9.94 0.14
CA MET A 245 -4.50 11.39 -0.02
C MET A 245 -5.82 12.13 0.13
N ALA A 246 -6.90 11.46 0.54
CA ALA A 246 -8.21 12.09 0.70
C ALA A 246 -8.90 11.69 2.00
N GLU A 247 -9.76 12.57 2.44
CA GLU A 247 -10.66 12.42 3.57
C GLU A 247 -12.11 12.38 3.06
N LYS A 248 -13.06 12.16 3.97
CA LYS A 248 -14.50 12.09 3.65
C LYS A 248 -14.98 13.23 2.74
N HIS A 249 -14.48 14.43 2.93
CA HIS A 249 -14.98 15.65 2.26
C HIS A 249 -14.15 16.08 1.04
N GLY A 250 -13.05 15.40 0.75
CA GLY A 250 -12.19 15.70 -0.38
C GLY A 250 -10.72 15.39 -0.13
N PRO A 251 -9.87 15.63 -1.15
CA PRO A 251 -8.46 15.38 -1.03
C PRO A 251 -7.77 16.38 -0.09
N ASN A 252 -6.75 15.90 0.61
CA ASN A 252 -5.89 16.68 1.48
C ASN A 252 -4.98 17.65 0.71
N ILE A 253 -4.87 17.45 -0.60
CA ILE A 253 -4.12 18.31 -1.52
C ILE A 253 -5.06 18.93 -2.55
N SER A 254 -4.88 20.21 -2.86
CA SER A 254 -5.71 20.86 -3.87
C SER A 254 -5.38 20.33 -5.29
N PRO A 255 -6.35 20.33 -6.24
CA PRO A 255 -6.07 19.98 -7.63
C PRO A 255 -4.93 20.77 -8.26
N LYS A 256 -4.77 22.04 -7.85
CA LYS A 256 -3.68 22.89 -8.31
C LYS A 256 -2.33 22.36 -7.86
N LEU A 257 -2.15 22.09 -6.58
CA LEU A 257 -0.90 21.57 -6.04
C LEU A 257 -0.61 20.16 -6.56
N TYR A 258 -1.63 19.30 -6.68
CA TYR A 258 -1.49 18.00 -7.29
C TYR A 258 -0.93 18.12 -8.71
N LYS A 259 -1.51 19.00 -9.53
CA LYS A 259 -1.09 19.23 -10.91
C LYS A 259 0.33 19.78 -11.00
N GLU A 260 0.67 20.69 -10.10
CA GLU A 260 1.96 21.38 -10.09
C GLU A 260 3.10 20.49 -9.60
N PHE A 261 2.91 19.81 -8.48
CA PHE A 261 3.97 19.06 -7.78
C PHE A 261 3.93 17.55 -8.00
N LEU A 262 2.76 16.92 -7.98
CA LEU A 262 2.69 15.45 -8.00
C LEU A 262 2.59 14.88 -9.42
N LEU A 263 1.71 15.45 -10.24
CA LEU A 263 1.39 14.92 -11.56
C LEU A 263 2.62 14.67 -12.46
N PRO A 264 3.65 15.55 -12.51
CA PRO A 264 4.84 15.32 -13.32
C PRO A 264 5.60 14.04 -12.90
N HIS A 265 5.73 13.80 -11.60
CA HIS A 265 6.40 12.61 -11.04
C HIS A 265 5.61 11.33 -11.33
N TYR A 266 4.29 11.37 -11.16
CA TYR A 266 3.42 10.26 -11.53
C TYR A 266 3.63 9.85 -12.99
N LYS A 267 3.58 10.83 -13.90
CA LYS A 267 3.74 10.57 -15.34
C LYS A 267 5.06 9.87 -15.66
N ARG A 268 6.17 10.29 -15.03
CA ARG A 268 7.50 9.69 -15.29
C ARG A 268 7.59 8.25 -14.78
N VAL A 269 7.09 7.96 -13.57
CA VAL A 269 7.07 6.59 -13.05
C VAL A 269 6.13 5.71 -13.89
N ILE A 270 4.95 6.20 -14.25
CA ILE A 270 3.99 5.45 -15.06
C ILE A 270 4.52 5.23 -16.49
N GLU A 271 5.23 6.19 -17.05
CA GLU A 271 5.92 6.03 -18.34
C GLU A 271 6.96 4.90 -18.29
N PHE A 272 7.75 4.83 -17.21
CA PHE A 272 8.69 3.74 -16.99
C PHE A 272 7.96 2.38 -16.91
N LEU A 273 6.87 2.27 -16.18
CA LEU A 273 6.06 1.06 -16.09
C LEU A 273 5.48 0.66 -17.46
N ASN A 274 4.92 1.62 -18.18
CA ASN A 274 4.32 1.40 -19.50
C ASN A 274 5.35 0.94 -20.56
N LYS A 275 6.58 1.48 -20.53
CA LYS A 275 7.69 1.01 -21.37
C LYS A 275 8.02 -0.47 -21.14
N ASN A 276 7.78 -0.94 -19.91
CA ASN A 276 7.94 -2.34 -19.53
C ASN A 276 6.65 -3.15 -19.62
N LYS A 277 5.62 -2.66 -20.34
CA LYS A 277 4.32 -3.30 -20.58
C LYS A 277 3.44 -3.49 -19.34
N ILE A 278 3.75 -2.83 -18.23
CA ILE A 278 2.95 -2.84 -17.00
C ILE A 278 1.97 -1.68 -17.08
N ARG A 279 0.68 -1.98 -17.30
CA ARG A 279 -0.35 -0.97 -17.61
C ARG A 279 -1.52 -0.94 -16.63
N ARG A 280 -1.68 -1.96 -15.81
CA ARG A 280 -2.75 -2.04 -14.81
C ARG A 280 -2.24 -1.43 -13.53
N ILE A 281 -2.62 -0.18 -13.27
CA ILE A 281 -2.12 0.60 -12.12
C ILE A 281 -3.33 1.05 -11.32
N MET A 282 -3.49 0.50 -10.13
CA MET A 282 -4.58 0.79 -9.22
C MET A 282 -4.09 1.74 -8.12
N MET A 283 -4.68 2.91 -8.06
CA MET A 283 -4.46 3.83 -6.95
C MET A 283 -5.33 3.42 -5.76
N ASP A 284 -4.69 3.30 -4.61
CA ASP A 284 -5.32 3.16 -3.31
C ASP A 284 -5.36 4.54 -2.63
N SER A 285 -6.54 5.01 -2.36
CA SER A 285 -6.77 6.20 -1.53
C SER A 285 -8.18 6.19 -0.99
N ASP A 286 -8.30 6.13 0.32
CA ASP A 286 -9.55 6.34 1.01
C ASP A 286 -10.13 7.73 0.73
N GLY A 287 -11.39 7.94 1.14
CA GLY A 287 -12.04 9.23 1.07
C GLY A 287 -12.57 9.63 -0.30
N ASN A 288 -12.87 10.91 -0.44
CA ASN A 288 -13.42 11.48 -1.67
C ASN A 288 -12.33 12.03 -2.59
N THR A 289 -11.89 11.24 -3.52
CA THR A 289 -10.88 11.62 -4.51
C THR A 289 -11.44 12.27 -5.78
N GLN A 290 -12.77 12.41 -5.93
CA GLN A 290 -13.41 12.92 -7.15
C GLN A 290 -12.83 14.25 -7.66
N PRO A 291 -12.45 15.23 -6.79
CA PRO A 291 -11.91 16.51 -7.25
C PRO A 291 -10.58 16.41 -8.00
N ILE A 292 -9.81 15.32 -7.79
CA ILE A 292 -8.51 15.10 -8.43
C ILE A 292 -8.52 13.93 -9.41
N LEU A 293 -9.62 13.20 -9.53
CA LEU A 293 -9.66 11.93 -10.27
C LEU A 293 -9.37 12.12 -11.77
N ASP A 294 -9.75 13.26 -12.37
CA ASP A 294 -9.38 13.57 -13.76
C ASP A 294 -7.84 13.71 -13.93
N LEU A 295 -7.15 14.28 -12.94
CA LEU A 295 -5.68 14.39 -12.95
C LEU A 295 -5.01 13.03 -12.68
N VAL A 296 -5.61 12.20 -11.86
CA VAL A 296 -5.15 10.83 -11.58
C VAL A 296 -5.20 9.99 -12.87
N ILE A 297 -6.30 10.09 -13.62
CA ILE A 297 -6.44 9.44 -14.93
C ILE A 297 -5.46 10.06 -15.95
N GLU A 298 -5.28 11.38 -15.95
CA GLU A 298 -4.28 12.06 -16.78
C GLU A 298 -2.86 11.59 -16.51
N ALA A 299 -2.55 11.24 -15.25
CA ALA A 299 -1.26 10.67 -14.88
C ALA A 299 -1.02 9.28 -15.48
N GLY A 300 -2.09 8.54 -15.82
CA GLY A 300 -2.04 7.20 -16.39
C GLY A 300 -2.44 6.10 -15.39
N ILE A 301 -3.01 6.45 -14.25
CA ILE A 301 -3.65 5.48 -13.34
C ILE A 301 -4.88 4.91 -14.04
N THR A 302 -5.02 3.60 -14.00
CA THR A 302 -6.08 2.86 -14.70
C THR A 302 -7.12 2.23 -13.78
N GLY A 303 -6.93 2.30 -12.46
CA GLY A 303 -7.87 1.78 -11.47
C GLY A 303 -7.90 2.59 -10.19
N HIS A 304 -8.99 2.47 -9.44
CA HIS A 304 -9.18 3.13 -8.14
C HIS A 304 -9.80 2.17 -7.13
N TRP A 305 -9.26 2.18 -5.94
CA TRP A 305 -9.67 1.43 -4.75
C TRP A 305 -9.31 2.21 -3.48
N PRO A 306 -10.09 2.13 -2.39
CA PRO A 306 -11.47 1.66 -2.34
C PRO A 306 -12.46 2.74 -2.81
N LEU A 307 -13.71 2.32 -3.07
CA LEU A 307 -14.79 3.27 -3.33
C LEU A 307 -15.63 3.43 -2.07
N GLU A 308 -15.27 4.39 -1.25
CA GLU A 308 -16.00 4.68 -0.01
C GLU A 308 -17.33 5.38 -0.27
N VAL A 309 -18.42 4.64 -0.17
CA VAL A 309 -19.80 5.15 -0.38
C VAL A 309 -20.11 6.32 0.58
N ASN A 310 -19.67 6.25 1.83
CA ASN A 310 -19.87 7.29 2.84
C ASN A 310 -19.11 8.59 2.54
N SER A 311 -18.12 8.53 1.67
CA SER A 311 -17.36 9.68 1.16
C SER A 311 -17.88 10.19 -0.18
N GLY A 312 -18.98 9.59 -0.69
CA GLY A 312 -19.60 9.99 -1.95
C GLY A 312 -19.00 9.33 -3.20
N MET A 313 -18.15 8.31 -3.04
CA MET A 313 -17.57 7.56 -4.16
C MET A 313 -18.57 6.51 -4.70
N ASP A 314 -19.61 6.99 -5.38
CA ASP A 314 -20.63 6.10 -5.97
C ASP A 314 -20.14 5.47 -7.26
N VAL A 315 -20.03 4.15 -7.28
CA VAL A 315 -19.51 3.35 -8.40
C VAL A 315 -20.28 3.60 -9.71
N ARG A 316 -21.61 3.78 -9.65
CA ARG A 316 -22.45 3.98 -10.84
C ARG A 316 -22.18 5.35 -11.47
N THR A 317 -22.03 6.37 -10.63
CA THR A 317 -21.68 7.73 -11.06
C THR A 317 -20.30 7.77 -11.70
N LEU A 318 -19.31 7.14 -11.06
CA LEU A 318 -17.95 7.06 -11.56
C LEU A 318 -17.89 6.25 -12.87
N ARG A 319 -18.57 5.11 -12.94
CA ARG A 319 -18.65 4.30 -14.18
C ARG A 319 -19.28 5.07 -15.33
N LYS A 320 -20.36 5.83 -15.08
CA LYS A 320 -21.00 6.68 -16.09
C LYS A 320 -20.06 7.79 -16.59
N ARG A 321 -19.27 8.38 -15.69
CA ARG A 321 -18.34 9.47 -16.02
C ARG A 321 -17.10 9.00 -16.77
N TYR A 322 -16.49 7.92 -16.31
CA TYR A 322 -15.17 7.50 -16.78
C TYR A 322 -15.19 6.30 -17.74
N GLY A 323 -16.30 5.57 -17.82
CA GLY A 323 -16.41 4.37 -18.68
C GLY A 323 -15.31 3.36 -18.36
N ASN A 324 -14.65 2.86 -19.41
CA ASN A 324 -13.55 1.90 -19.28
C ASN A 324 -12.15 2.55 -19.11
N LYS A 325 -12.09 3.87 -18.86
CA LYS A 325 -10.81 4.54 -18.55
C LYS A 325 -10.29 4.18 -17.16
N LEU A 326 -11.17 3.74 -16.27
CA LEU A 326 -10.85 3.45 -14.89
C LEU A 326 -11.61 2.19 -14.42
N PHE A 327 -10.90 1.13 -14.06
CA PHE A 327 -11.54 0.06 -13.32
C PHE A 327 -11.77 0.51 -11.87
N LEU A 328 -12.83 0.02 -11.26
CA LEU A 328 -13.33 0.46 -9.96
C LEU A 328 -13.44 -0.76 -9.05
N ALA A 329 -12.82 -0.70 -7.87
CA ALA A 329 -12.81 -1.77 -6.88
C ALA A 329 -13.17 -1.28 -5.47
#